data_df41d2876bd201eec71ef1e630eaf7ea
#
_entry.id   df41d2876bd201eec71ef1e630eaf7ea
#
_cell.length_a   1.000
_cell.length_b   1.000
_cell.length_c   1.000
_cell.angle_alpha   90.00
_cell.angle_beta   90.00
_cell.angle_gamma   90.00
#
_symmetry.space_group_name_H-M   'P 1'
#
loop_
_entity.id
_entity.type
_entity.pdbx_description
1 polymer ?
#
loop_
_entity_poly.entity_id
_entity_poly.type
_entity_poly.pdbx_seq_one_letter_code
_entity_poly.pdbx_strand_id
1 'polypeptide(L)'
;MEENEMKKILALLLAAVMVLGLCACGSNGGTNGGDSTKGSDSTVDSKTKVSVFWYDESDVYLSSVRTELNNKLNAVGVKYDNQYAAGDQAKQLDQIKTAIAGGSNLLVVNVVTSGTPDVAKDILNLAGNIPVIFFNRAIGTDGSDVEVLKGSNTACFIGTDAPEAGHMQGKMIGD
;
A
#
# COMPACT_ATOMS: atom_id res chain seq x y z
N MET A 1 7.36 -48.20 -24.20
CA MET A 1 7.95 -48.56 -22.87
C MET A 1 8.44 -47.31 -22.12
N GLU A 2 8.57 -46.15 -22.76
CA GLU A 2 9.13 -44.94 -22.10
C GLU A 2 8.10 -44.08 -21.34
N GLU A 3 6.84 -44.05 -21.72
CA GLU A 3 5.82 -43.19 -21.11
C GLU A 3 5.46 -43.60 -19.66
N ASN A 4 5.52 -44.90 -19.36
CA ASN A 4 5.26 -45.41 -18.00
C ASN A 4 6.41 -45.17 -17.01
N GLU A 5 7.65 -45.12 -17.48
CA GLU A 5 8.80 -44.81 -16.64
C GLU A 5 8.84 -43.31 -16.31
N MET A 6 8.47 -42.45 -17.25
CA MET A 6 8.39 -41.01 -17.01
C MET A 6 7.31 -40.64 -15.99
N LYS A 7 6.15 -41.33 -16.01
CA LYS A 7 5.08 -41.15 -15.03
C LYS A 7 5.50 -41.62 -13.61
N LYS A 8 6.28 -42.67 -13.51
CA LYS A 8 6.82 -43.17 -12.23
C LYS A 8 7.86 -42.21 -11.65
N ILE A 9 8.74 -41.66 -12.48
CA ILE A 9 9.74 -40.68 -12.05
C ILE A 9 9.07 -39.38 -11.59
N LEU A 10 8.03 -38.90 -12.30
CA LEU A 10 7.28 -37.73 -11.91
C LEU A 10 6.50 -37.93 -10.60
N ALA A 11 5.94 -39.11 -10.37
CA ALA A 11 5.27 -39.47 -9.10
C ALA A 11 6.24 -39.55 -7.93
N LEU A 12 7.44 -40.09 -8.16
CA LEU A 12 8.51 -40.16 -7.13
C LEU A 12 9.04 -38.75 -6.76
N LEU A 13 9.18 -37.83 -7.74
CA LEU A 13 9.58 -36.45 -7.49
C LEU A 13 8.51 -35.68 -6.71
N LEU A 14 7.21 -35.91 -6.99
CA LEU A 14 6.11 -35.29 -6.25
C LEU A 14 6.05 -35.78 -4.79
N ALA A 15 6.34 -37.07 -4.54
CA ALA A 15 6.36 -37.63 -3.19
C ALA A 15 7.54 -37.11 -2.34
N ALA A 16 8.70 -36.83 -2.96
CA ALA A 16 9.88 -36.32 -2.28
C ALA A 16 9.70 -34.86 -1.79
N VAL A 17 8.88 -34.06 -2.45
CA VAL A 17 8.58 -32.66 -2.05
C VAL A 17 7.66 -32.59 -0.83
N MET A 18 6.84 -33.62 -0.57
CA MET A 18 5.91 -33.64 0.57
C MET A 18 6.56 -34.03 1.91
N VAL A 19 7.75 -34.63 1.91
CA VAL A 19 8.41 -35.14 3.14
C VAL A 19 9.28 -34.05 3.82
N LEU A 20 9.59 -32.94 3.18
CA LEU A 20 10.43 -31.88 3.74
C LEU A 20 9.68 -30.81 4.55
N GLY A 21 8.36 -30.95 4.74
CA GLY A 21 7.50 -29.97 5.40
C GLY A 21 7.21 -30.17 6.89
N LEU A 22 7.75 -31.21 7.56
CA LEU A 22 7.37 -31.57 8.93
C LEU A 22 8.59 -31.66 9.86
N CYS A 23 9.27 -30.54 10.12
CA CYS A 23 10.14 -30.44 11.31
C CYS A 23 10.43 -28.96 11.62
N ALA A 24 9.63 -28.34 12.48
CA ALA A 24 10.06 -27.30 13.43
C ALA A 24 8.93 -26.93 14.39
N CYS A 25 8.68 -27.80 15.36
CA CYS A 25 8.12 -27.39 16.65
C CYS A 25 9.11 -27.83 17.71
N GLY A 26 9.73 -26.87 18.39
CA GLY A 26 10.63 -27.15 19.53
C GLY A 26 10.62 -25.93 20.45
N SER A 27 9.91 -26.06 21.56
CA SER A 27 9.79 -25.12 22.68
C SER A 27 11.09 -25.02 23.47
N ASN A 28 11.42 -23.86 24.04
CA ASN A 28 11.62 -23.72 25.48
C ASN A 28 11.92 -22.29 25.91
N GLY A 29 11.40 -21.82 26.87
CA GLY A 29 11.07 -21.01 27.90
C GLY A 29 12.24 -20.28 28.61
N GLY A 30 11.95 -19.08 29.13
CA GLY A 30 12.83 -18.34 30.05
C GLY A 30 12.33 -16.89 30.21
N THR A 31 11.81 -16.62 31.36
CA THR A 31 11.29 -15.37 31.92
C THR A 31 12.31 -14.23 31.97
N ASN A 32 11.96 -12.96 31.66
CA ASN A 32 11.86 -11.86 32.59
C ASN A 32 11.46 -10.51 31.92
N GLY A 33 10.70 -9.75 32.64
CA GLY A 33 9.95 -8.56 32.42
C GLY A 33 10.65 -7.35 31.76
N GLY A 34 9.83 -6.64 31.03
CA GLY A 34 10.07 -5.35 30.46
C GLY A 34 8.80 -4.93 29.75
N ASP A 35 8.09 -3.98 30.35
CA ASP A 35 6.89 -3.33 29.82
C ASP A 35 7.19 -2.81 28.40
N SER A 36 6.71 -3.50 27.40
CA SER A 36 6.75 -3.08 26.00
C SER A 36 5.32 -3.07 25.50
N THR A 37 4.80 -1.91 25.24
CA THR A 37 3.62 -1.65 24.45
C THR A 37 3.53 -2.66 23.30
N LYS A 38 2.57 -3.55 23.40
CA LYS A 38 2.29 -4.62 22.46
C LYS A 38 1.85 -3.99 21.14
N GLY A 39 2.80 -3.67 20.28
CA GLY A 39 2.54 -3.43 18.87
C GLY A 39 1.87 -4.69 18.34
N SER A 40 0.67 -4.52 17.82
CA SER A 40 -0.07 -5.59 17.15
C SER A 40 0.87 -6.19 16.07
N ASP A 41 1.30 -7.42 16.26
CA ASP A 41 2.04 -8.18 15.26
C ASP A 41 1.04 -8.55 14.16
N SER A 42 0.77 -7.56 13.29
CA SER A 42 -0.04 -7.76 12.10
C SER A 42 0.82 -8.49 11.08
N THR A 43 0.77 -9.81 11.09
CA THR A 43 1.31 -10.61 10.01
C THR A 43 0.59 -10.21 8.73
N VAL A 44 1.28 -9.46 7.86
CA VAL A 44 0.75 -9.08 6.56
C VAL A 44 0.58 -10.34 5.72
N ASP A 45 -0.58 -10.49 5.08
CA ASP A 45 -0.83 -11.63 4.19
C ASP A 45 0.23 -11.64 3.08
N SER A 46 0.90 -12.77 2.90
CA SER A 46 1.92 -12.98 1.86
C SER A 46 1.40 -12.75 0.43
N LYS A 47 0.08 -12.68 0.26
CA LYS A 47 -0.60 -12.35 -1.00
C LYS A 47 -0.76 -10.84 -1.21
N THR A 48 -0.45 -10.00 -0.21
CA THR A 48 -0.56 -8.55 -0.34
C THR A 48 0.45 -8.05 -1.35
N LYS A 49 -0.05 -7.35 -2.37
CA LYS A 49 0.74 -6.63 -3.38
C LYS A 49 0.30 -5.18 -3.39
N VAL A 50 1.22 -4.29 -3.03
CA VAL A 50 0.99 -2.85 -2.94
C VAL A 50 1.50 -2.16 -4.19
N SER A 51 0.71 -1.28 -4.82
CA SER A 51 1.22 -0.33 -5.80
C SER A 51 1.10 1.08 -5.27
N VAL A 52 2.22 1.80 -5.30
CA VAL A 52 2.33 3.18 -4.81
C VAL A 52 2.44 4.12 -6.01
N PHE A 53 1.56 5.10 -6.08
CA PHE A 53 1.48 6.07 -7.18
C PHE A 53 1.87 7.46 -6.70
N TRP A 54 2.89 8.03 -7.31
CA TRP A 54 3.44 9.35 -7.02
C TRP A 54 3.04 10.33 -8.12
N TYR A 55 2.63 11.55 -7.74
CA TYR A 55 2.29 12.57 -8.74
C TYR A 55 3.52 12.97 -9.55
N ASP A 56 4.69 13.00 -8.90
CA ASP A 56 5.98 13.31 -9.52
C ASP A 56 7.12 12.61 -8.77
N GLU A 57 8.23 12.36 -9.46
CA GLU A 57 9.43 11.76 -8.88
C GLU A 57 10.37 12.80 -8.27
N SER A 58 10.38 14.01 -8.82
CA SER A 58 11.35 15.07 -8.53
C SER A 58 11.10 15.83 -7.24
N ASP A 59 9.95 15.64 -6.58
CA ASP A 59 9.62 16.31 -5.32
C ASP A 59 10.54 15.85 -4.19
N VAL A 60 11.30 16.82 -3.65
CA VAL A 60 12.31 16.55 -2.61
C VAL A 60 11.69 16.02 -1.32
N TYR A 61 10.54 16.60 -0.89
CA TYR A 61 9.83 16.14 0.30
C TYR A 61 9.32 14.71 0.10
N LEU A 62 8.66 14.45 -1.02
CA LEU A 62 8.14 13.10 -1.33
C LEU A 62 9.27 12.08 -1.52
N SER A 63 10.47 12.49 -1.88
CA SER A 63 11.63 11.59 -1.93
C SER A 63 11.95 10.98 -0.57
N SER A 64 11.89 11.78 0.51
CA SER A 64 12.09 11.27 1.87
C SER A 64 10.93 10.39 2.33
N VAL A 65 9.70 10.79 2.03
CA VAL A 65 8.49 9.97 2.32
C VAL A 65 8.56 8.62 1.61
N ARG A 66 8.95 8.62 0.33
CA ARG A 66 9.12 7.39 -0.47
C ARG A 66 10.16 6.46 0.12
N THR A 67 11.30 7.01 0.53
CA THR A 67 12.36 6.22 1.15
C THR A 67 11.87 5.54 2.42
N GLU A 68 11.19 6.28 3.29
CA GLU A 68 10.68 5.71 4.54
C GLU A 68 9.55 4.71 4.30
N LEU A 69 8.61 4.98 3.38
CA LEU A 69 7.56 4.05 3.01
C LEU A 69 8.16 2.73 2.46
N ASN A 70 9.14 2.82 1.57
CA ASN A 70 9.82 1.64 1.04
C ASN A 70 10.52 0.84 2.14
N ASN A 71 11.18 1.51 3.09
CA ASN A 71 11.81 0.86 4.24
C ASN A 71 10.78 0.10 5.08
N LYS A 72 9.62 0.69 5.36
CA LYS A 72 8.54 0.05 6.12
C LYS A 72 7.94 -1.14 5.37
N LEU A 73 7.66 -1.00 4.07
CA LEU A 73 7.13 -2.09 3.25
C LEU A 73 8.11 -3.28 3.16
N ASN A 74 9.41 -3.00 3.02
CA ASN A 74 10.46 -4.01 3.07
C ASN A 74 10.53 -4.70 4.44
N ALA A 75 10.45 -3.94 5.53
CA ALA A 75 10.52 -4.47 6.88
C ALA A 75 9.37 -5.44 7.19
N VAL A 76 8.18 -5.23 6.62
CA VAL A 76 7.03 -6.13 6.77
C VAL A 76 6.96 -7.22 5.70
N GLY A 77 7.91 -7.24 4.75
CA GLY A 77 8.01 -8.28 3.71
C GLY A 77 6.93 -8.24 2.64
N VAL A 78 6.30 -7.07 2.42
CA VAL A 78 5.24 -6.89 1.41
C VAL A 78 5.85 -6.66 0.03
N LYS A 79 5.29 -7.29 -1.00
CA LYS A 79 5.63 -6.98 -2.39
C LYS A 79 5.04 -5.63 -2.78
N TYR A 80 5.85 -4.74 -3.30
CA TYR A 80 5.37 -3.43 -3.76
C TYR A 80 6.10 -2.95 -5.01
N ASP A 81 5.49 -1.99 -5.70
CA ASP A 81 6.07 -1.25 -6.80
C ASP A 81 5.74 0.24 -6.69
N ASN A 82 6.61 1.09 -7.23
CA ASN A 82 6.42 2.54 -7.31
C ASN A 82 6.17 2.96 -8.75
N GLN A 83 5.13 3.78 -8.98
CA GLN A 83 4.74 4.34 -10.27
C GLN A 83 4.78 5.87 -10.22
N TYR A 84 5.29 6.51 -11.27
CA TYR A 84 5.49 7.95 -11.34
C TYR A 84 4.72 8.54 -12.50
N ALA A 85 3.76 9.39 -12.20
CA ALA A 85 2.89 10.00 -13.21
C ALA A 85 3.55 11.16 -13.96
N ALA A 86 4.60 11.78 -13.39
CA ALA A 86 5.27 12.95 -13.95
C ALA A 86 4.30 14.13 -14.22
N GLY A 87 3.39 14.38 -13.28
CA GLY A 87 2.41 15.45 -13.38
C GLY A 87 1.24 15.19 -14.33
N ASP A 88 1.12 13.99 -14.92
CA ASP A 88 0.06 13.63 -15.86
C ASP A 88 -1.00 12.74 -15.18
N GLN A 89 -2.21 13.30 -14.98
CA GLN A 89 -3.33 12.60 -14.36
C GLN A 89 -3.84 11.42 -15.20
N ALA A 90 -3.85 11.53 -16.51
CA ALA A 90 -4.29 10.45 -17.40
C ALA A 90 -3.32 9.26 -17.31
N LYS A 91 -2.03 9.55 -17.32
CA LYS A 91 -0.98 8.55 -17.10
C LYS A 91 -1.15 7.86 -15.74
N GLN A 92 -1.46 8.61 -14.66
CA GLN A 92 -1.69 8.02 -13.35
C GLN A 92 -2.85 7.02 -13.36
N LEU A 93 -3.99 7.38 -13.98
CA LEU A 93 -5.14 6.49 -14.09
C LEU A 93 -4.82 5.22 -14.88
N ASP A 94 -4.04 5.33 -15.96
CA ASP A 94 -3.62 4.16 -16.74
C ASP A 94 -2.62 3.26 -15.98
N GLN A 95 -1.75 3.86 -15.19
CA GLN A 95 -0.87 3.11 -14.28
C GLN A 95 -1.68 2.33 -13.23
N ILE A 96 -2.71 2.96 -12.64
CA ILE A 96 -3.62 2.33 -11.68
C ILE A 96 -4.35 1.14 -12.32
N LYS A 97 -4.92 1.32 -13.52
CA LYS A 97 -5.56 0.22 -14.28
C LYS A 97 -4.60 -0.94 -14.50
N THR A 98 -3.38 -0.63 -14.92
CA THR A 98 -2.34 -1.63 -15.17
C THR A 98 -1.94 -2.39 -13.92
N ALA A 99 -1.78 -1.69 -12.79
CA ALA A 99 -1.45 -2.30 -11.51
C ALA A 99 -2.55 -3.23 -11.01
N ILE A 100 -3.82 -2.82 -11.13
CA ILE A 100 -4.99 -3.65 -10.78
C ILE A 100 -5.00 -4.92 -11.64
N ALA A 101 -4.84 -4.79 -12.96
CA ALA A 101 -4.75 -5.92 -13.87
C ALA A 101 -3.56 -6.84 -13.55
N GLY A 102 -2.46 -6.28 -13.04
CA GLY A 102 -1.28 -6.99 -12.54
C GLY A 102 -1.44 -7.63 -11.16
N GLY A 103 -2.64 -7.57 -10.56
CA GLY A 103 -2.96 -8.22 -9.30
C GLY A 103 -2.61 -7.41 -8.05
N SER A 104 -2.43 -6.09 -8.14
CA SER A 104 -2.32 -5.22 -6.97
C SER A 104 -3.64 -5.22 -6.20
N ASN A 105 -3.56 -5.42 -4.90
CA ASN A 105 -4.72 -5.53 -4.02
C ASN A 105 -4.69 -4.51 -2.86
N LEU A 106 -3.78 -3.57 -2.91
CA LEU A 106 -3.75 -2.34 -2.12
C LEU A 106 -3.11 -1.23 -2.95
N LEU A 107 -3.79 -0.09 -3.07
CA LEU A 107 -3.33 1.09 -3.80
C LEU A 107 -2.99 2.21 -2.82
N VAL A 108 -1.82 2.82 -2.96
CA VAL A 108 -1.37 3.97 -2.16
C VAL A 108 -1.16 5.13 -3.13
N VAL A 109 -1.97 6.17 -3.07
CA VAL A 109 -2.08 7.15 -4.15
C VAL A 109 -1.83 8.58 -3.66
N ASN A 110 -0.78 9.20 -4.21
CA ASN A 110 -0.55 10.63 -4.18
C ASN A 110 -1.07 11.22 -5.50
N VAL A 111 -2.24 11.85 -5.47
CA VAL A 111 -2.96 12.28 -6.67
C VAL A 111 -2.21 13.36 -7.44
N VAL A 112 -2.25 13.31 -8.77
CA VAL A 112 -1.68 14.38 -9.62
C VAL A 112 -2.53 15.65 -9.53
N THR A 113 -3.82 15.55 -9.78
CA THR A 113 -4.73 16.69 -9.65
C THR A 113 -5.30 16.72 -8.24
N SER A 114 -4.86 17.71 -7.48
CA SER A 114 -5.21 17.90 -6.08
C SER A 114 -6.41 18.83 -5.93
N GLY A 115 -7.15 18.68 -4.82
CA GLY A 115 -8.23 19.59 -4.42
C GLY A 115 -9.56 19.41 -5.16
N THR A 116 -9.69 18.36 -5.98
CA THR A 116 -10.95 18.05 -6.67
C THR A 116 -11.39 16.60 -6.35
N PRO A 117 -12.67 16.40 -5.98
CA PRO A 117 -13.18 15.08 -5.63
C PRO A 117 -13.32 14.15 -6.83
N ASP A 118 -13.36 14.63 -8.06
CA ASP A 118 -13.66 13.84 -9.24
C ASP A 118 -12.53 12.84 -9.53
N VAL A 119 -11.27 13.25 -9.38
CA VAL A 119 -10.12 12.35 -9.54
C VAL A 119 -10.14 11.21 -8.53
N ALA A 120 -10.45 11.52 -7.27
CA ALA A 120 -10.55 10.49 -6.25
C ALA A 120 -11.70 9.51 -6.53
N LYS A 121 -12.85 10.01 -6.98
CA LYS A 121 -13.99 9.19 -7.42
C LYS A 121 -13.62 8.28 -8.59
N ASP A 122 -12.91 8.81 -9.59
CA ASP A 122 -12.44 8.02 -10.73
C ASP A 122 -11.51 6.88 -10.29
N ILE A 123 -10.57 7.18 -9.38
CA ILE A 123 -9.67 6.17 -8.81
C ILE A 123 -10.44 5.11 -8.03
N LEU A 124 -11.41 5.51 -7.20
CA LEU A 124 -12.24 4.58 -6.43
C LEU A 124 -13.13 3.71 -7.34
N ASN A 125 -13.68 4.28 -8.41
CA ASN A 125 -14.43 3.53 -9.42
C ASN A 125 -13.56 2.47 -10.11
N LEU A 126 -12.31 2.79 -10.43
CA LEU A 126 -11.34 1.84 -10.98
C LEU A 126 -10.97 0.75 -9.99
N ALA A 127 -10.75 1.14 -8.73
CA ALA A 127 -10.33 0.23 -7.65
C ALA A 127 -11.43 -0.77 -7.26
N GLY A 128 -12.71 -0.37 -7.35
CA GLY A 128 -13.83 -1.20 -6.92
C GLY A 128 -13.73 -1.55 -5.44
N ASN A 129 -13.48 -2.81 -5.11
CA ASN A 129 -13.33 -3.29 -3.73
C ASN A 129 -11.87 -3.29 -3.24
N ILE A 130 -10.91 -2.88 -4.06
CA ILE A 130 -9.50 -2.81 -3.66
C ILE A 130 -9.32 -1.61 -2.72
N PRO A 131 -8.71 -1.79 -1.54
CA PRO A 131 -8.43 -0.69 -0.63
C PRO A 131 -7.53 0.38 -1.26
N VAL A 132 -7.86 1.65 -1.01
CA VAL A 132 -7.12 2.81 -1.49
C VAL A 132 -6.73 3.71 -0.32
N ILE A 133 -5.45 3.99 -0.20
CA ILE A 133 -4.91 4.98 0.74
C ILE A 133 -4.50 6.20 -0.08
N PHE A 134 -5.25 7.28 0.01
CA PHE A 134 -4.80 8.56 -0.50
C PHE A 134 -3.86 9.22 0.51
N PHE A 135 -2.83 9.92 0.02
CA PHE A 135 -1.91 10.57 0.95
C PHE A 135 -1.34 11.88 0.42
N ASN A 136 -0.95 12.76 1.36
CA ASN A 136 -0.29 14.04 1.20
C ASN A 136 -1.12 15.09 0.43
N ARG A 137 -1.49 14.85 -0.83
CA ARG A 137 -2.21 15.81 -1.66
C ARG A 137 -3.72 15.67 -1.47
N ALA A 138 -4.41 16.79 -1.18
CA ALA A 138 -5.84 16.80 -0.91
C ALA A 138 -6.65 16.21 -2.07
N ILE A 139 -7.63 15.38 -1.77
CA ILE A 139 -8.55 14.74 -2.72
C ILE A 139 -9.88 15.51 -2.84
N GLY A 140 -9.99 16.65 -2.19
CA GLY A 140 -11.12 17.54 -2.19
C GLY A 140 -10.80 18.77 -1.36
N THR A 141 -11.66 19.80 -1.44
CA THR A 141 -11.63 21.02 -0.63
C THR A 141 -13.01 21.26 -0.05
N ASP A 142 -13.09 22.10 1.00
CA ASP A 142 -14.37 22.53 1.59
C ASP A 142 -15.30 21.35 2.01
N GLY A 143 -14.69 20.25 2.49
CA GLY A 143 -15.42 19.05 2.95
C GLY A 143 -15.78 18.04 1.85
N SER A 144 -15.45 18.32 0.57
CA SER A 144 -15.73 17.38 -0.52
C SER A 144 -14.89 16.10 -0.45
N ASP A 145 -13.70 16.14 0.17
CA ASP A 145 -12.88 15.00 0.52
C ASP A 145 -13.60 14.05 1.51
N VAL A 146 -14.24 14.64 2.53
CA VAL A 146 -15.03 13.89 3.52
C VAL A 146 -16.20 13.17 2.84
N GLU A 147 -16.89 13.80 1.90
CA GLU A 147 -17.99 13.19 1.15
C GLU A 147 -17.51 12.00 0.30
N VAL A 148 -16.34 12.13 -0.37
CA VAL A 148 -15.74 11.04 -1.13
C VAL A 148 -15.42 9.85 -0.23
N LEU A 149 -14.79 10.10 0.94
CA LEU A 149 -14.40 9.04 1.87
C LEU A 149 -15.60 8.38 2.55
N LYS A 150 -16.63 9.15 2.93
CA LYS A 150 -17.88 8.59 3.46
C LYS A 150 -18.62 7.69 2.48
N GLY A 151 -18.48 7.94 1.18
CA GLY A 151 -19.05 7.12 0.12
C GLY A 151 -18.30 5.81 -0.14
N SER A 152 -17.18 5.57 0.53
CA SER A 152 -16.33 4.39 0.32
C SER A 152 -16.00 3.68 1.63
N ASN A 153 -16.16 2.35 1.62
CA ASN A 153 -15.76 1.48 2.75
C ASN A 153 -14.31 1.03 2.65
N THR A 154 -13.62 1.36 1.55
CA THR A 154 -12.30 0.85 1.21
C THR A 154 -11.26 1.95 1.04
N ALA A 155 -11.59 3.19 1.37
CA ALA A 155 -10.68 4.32 1.21
C ALA A 155 -10.42 5.07 2.51
N CYS A 156 -9.19 5.59 2.63
CA CYS A 156 -8.82 6.55 3.66
C CYS A 156 -7.87 7.61 3.08
N PHE A 157 -7.70 8.72 3.82
CA PHE A 157 -6.75 9.76 3.51
C PHE A 157 -5.77 9.96 4.67
N ILE A 158 -4.49 10.08 4.34
CA ILE A 158 -3.40 10.37 5.29
C ILE A 158 -2.71 11.65 4.84
N GLY A 159 -2.82 12.70 5.61
CA GLY A 159 -2.24 14.00 5.28
C GLY A 159 -2.19 14.92 6.50
N THR A 160 -1.72 16.15 6.27
CA THR A 160 -1.72 17.22 7.27
C THR A 160 -3.04 17.98 7.21
N ASP A 161 -3.47 18.51 8.34
CA ASP A 161 -4.54 19.51 8.39
C ASP A 161 -3.97 20.88 7.99
N ALA A 162 -4.09 21.21 6.70
CA ALA A 162 -3.57 22.45 6.17
C ALA A 162 -4.27 23.71 6.72
N PRO A 163 -5.60 23.74 6.92
CA PRO A 163 -6.28 24.80 7.64
C PRO A 163 -5.72 25.05 9.05
N GLU A 164 -5.53 24.00 9.85
CA GLU A 164 -4.96 24.12 11.19
C GLU A 164 -3.52 24.67 11.15
N ALA A 165 -2.70 24.18 10.23
CA ALA A 165 -1.34 24.71 10.04
C ALA A 165 -1.37 26.20 9.67
N GLY A 166 -2.29 26.63 8.81
CA GLY A 166 -2.49 28.05 8.46
C GLY A 166 -2.95 28.89 9.66
N HIS A 167 -3.85 28.39 10.50
CA HIS A 167 -4.27 29.06 11.73
C HIS A 167 -3.12 29.21 12.72
N MET A 168 -2.31 28.19 12.89
CA MET A 168 -1.12 28.25 13.76
C MET A 168 -0.12 29.32 13.27
N GLN A 169 0.15 29.37 11.96
CA GLN A 169 1.04 30.36 11.35
C GLN A 169 0.47 31.78 11.52
N GLY A 170 -0.81 31.97 11.24
CA GLY A 170 -1.49 33.27 11.42
C GLY A 170 -1.42 33.78 12.84
N LYS A 171 -1.59 32.90 13.82
CA LYS A 171 -1.47 33.24 15.24
C LYS A 171 -0.04 33.63 15.63
N MET A 172 0.97 32.93 15.10
CA MET A 172 2.39 33.26 15.37
C MET A 172 2.83 34.62 14.79
N ILE A 173 2.15 35.10 13.73
CA ILE A 173 2.47 36.40 13.08
C ILE A 173 1.66 37.54 13.73
N GLY A 174 0.47 37.24 14.30
CA GLY A 174 -0.45 38.22 14.86
C GLY A 174 -0.20 38.57 16.31
N ASP A 175 0.62 37.83 17.03
CA ASP A 175 1.11 38.09 18.39
C ASP A 175 2.44 38.88 18.34
#